data_0952330f36e7b8f2abfbdc49c88137db
#
_entry.id   0952330f36e7b8f2abfbdc49c88137db
#
_cell.length_a   1.000
_cell.length_b   1.000
_cell.length_c   1.000
_cell.angle_alpha   90.00
_cell.angle_beta   90.00
_cell.angle_gamma   90.00
#
_symmetry.space_group_name_H-M   'P 1'
#
loop_
_entity.id
_entity.type
_entity.pdbx_description
1 polymer ?
#
loop_
_entity_poly.entity_id
_entity_poly.type
_entity_poly.pdbx_seq_one_letter_code
_entity_poly.pdbx_strand_id
1 'polypeptide(L)'
;MLRIDVNVADSHPLGYQVPPENPFVRGVPVAARPEIWAFGLRNPWRYAFDDPVRGGTGALVIGDVGQNRWEEIDYEPRGQGGRNYGWRNREGAHDNVVSRPAAYLPLTEPIYEYDHSAGQSVTGGTVYRGSALPAAYQGRYFFADFILGRVWSIALTIDPASGEARASNLLEHTAELSASAPLGNISSFGIDGDGELYLVSYSTGRILKVIGPPAAPPPPTGLRIIR
;
A
#
# COMPACT_ATOMS: atom_id res chain seq x y z
N MET A 1 -11.42 9.03 -3.52
CA MET A 1 -11.49 7.67 -4.15
C MET A 1 -12.95 7.37 -4.51
N LEU A 2 -13.21 6.53 -5.53
CA LEU A 2 -14.56 6.11 -5.92
C LEU A 2 -14.69 4.59 -5.78
N ARG A 3 -15.90 4.12 -5.47
CA ARG A 3 -16.27 2.70 -5.54
C ARG A 3 -17.56 2.56 -6.36
N ILE A 4 -17.45 1.81 -7.45
CA ILE A 4 -18.56 1.49 -8.35
C ILE A 4 -18.63 -0.02 -8.59
N ASP A 5 -19.81 -0.52 -8.93
CA ASP A 5 -20.02 -1.89 -9.38
C ASP A 5 -20.20 -1.87 -10.90
N VAL A 6 -19.30 -2.53 -11.62
CA VAL A 6 -19.32 -2.63 -13.09
C VAL A 6 -20.03 -3.91 -13.58
N ASN A 7 -20.53 -4.74 -12.68
CA ASN A 7 -21.27 -5.95 -13.03
C ASN A 7 -22.73 -5.59 -13.33
N VAL A 8 -22.94 -4.91 -14.43
CA VAL A 8 -24.24 -4.46 -14.93
C VAL A 8 -24.43 -4.93 -16.38
N ALA A 9 -25.69 -4.93 -16.86
CA ALA A 9 -25.96 -5.27 -18.25
C ALA A 9 -25.27 -4.27 -19.21
N ASP A 10 -24.85 -4.73 -20.38
CA ASP A 10 -24.21 -3.88 -21.42
C ASP A 10 -25.09 -2.69 -21.84
N SER A 11 -26.41 -2.83 -21.70
CA SER A 11 -27.38 -1.76 -21.97
C SER A 11 -27.57 -0.77 -20.83
N HIS A 12 -26.84 -0.92 -19.70
CA HIS A 12 -26.98 -0.01 -18.58
C HIS A 12 -26.51 1.40 -18.95
N PRO A 13 -27.30 2.47 -18.73
CA PRO A 13 -27.03 3.81 -19.29
C PRO A 13 -25.75 4.45 -18.78
N LEU A 14 -25.28 4.06 -17.58
CA LEU A 14 -24.03 4.56 -16.98
C LEU A 14 -22.87 3.58 -17.12
N GLY A 15 -23.11 2.32 -17.53
CA GLY A 15 -22.09 1.26 -17.52
C GLY A 15 -21.62 0.82 -16.12
N TYR A 16 -22.24 1.34 -15.07
CA TYR A 16 -21.98 0.95 -13.68
C TYR A 16 -23.21 1.24 -12.81
N GLN A 17 -23.20 0.68 -11.60
CA GLN A 17 -24.15 1.06 -10.53
C GLN A 17 -23.38 1.42 -9.25
N VAL A 18 -24.03 2.18 -8.39
CA VAL A 18 -23.49 2.54 -7.09
C VAL A 18 -23.84 1.45 -6.09
N PRO A 19 -22.87 0.82 -5.43
CA PRO A 19 -23.15 -0.13 -4.36
C PRO A 19 -23.95 0.54 -3.22
N PRO A 20 -25.02 -0.09 -2.73
CA PRO A 20 -25.89 0.51 -1.69
C PRO A 20 -25.16 0.71 -0.35
N GLU A 21 -24.05 0.00 -0.13
CA GLU A 21 -23.19 0.11 1.06
C GLU A 21 -22.15 1.24 0.94
N ASN A 22 -22.13 2.01 -0.15
CA ASN A 22 -21.23 3.15 -0.25
C ASN A 22 -21.54 4.17 0.85
N PRO A 23 -20.53 4.78 1.47
CA PRO A 23 -20.70 5.55 2.70
C PRO A 23 -21.57 6.81 2.54
N PHE A 24 -21.60 7.39 1.34
CA PHE A 24 -22.27 8.68 1.10
C PHE A 24 -23.63 8.58 0.40
N VAL A 25 -24.16 7.39 0.17
CA VAL A 25 -25.48 7.20 -0.48
C VAL A 25 -26.64 7.88 0.27
N ARG A 26 -26.50 8.12 1.58
CA ARG A 26 -27.49 8.80 2.42
C ARG A 26 -27.19 10.28 2.64
N GLY A 27 -26.14 10.84 2.02
CA GLY A 27 -25.75 12.24 2.18
C GLY A 27 -25.18 12.62 3.53
N VAL A 28 -24.68 11.65 4.31
CA VAL A 28 -24.05 11.86 5.63
C VAL A 28 -22.65 11.24 5.62
N PRO A 29 -21.69 11.82 6.38
CA PRO A 29 -21.75 13.04 7.20
C PRO A 29 -21.81 14.33 6.39
N VAL A 30 -21.64 14.26 5.05
CA VAL A 30 -21.70 15.39 4.13
C VAL A 30 -22.45 14.97 2.86
N ALA A 31 -23.20 15.88 2.26
CA ALA A 31 -23.84 15.66 0.96
C ALA A 31 -22.75 15.53 -0.12
N ALA A 32 -22.67 14.37 -0.74
CA ALA A 32 -21.65 14.05 -1.74
C ALA A 32 -22.24 13.11 -2.80
N ARG A 33 -21.49 12.91 -3.88
CA ARG A 33 -21.85 11.90 -4.87
C ARG A 33 -21.78 10.50 -4.26
N PRO A 34 -22.78 9.65 -4.53
CA PRO A 34 -22.87 8.33 -3.89
C PRO A 34 -21.77 7.35 -4.35
N GLU A 35 -21.08 7.64 -5.47
CA GLU A 35 -19.94 6.87 -5.95
C GLU A 35 -18.69 7.07 -5.08
N ILE A 36 -18.64 8.14 -4.30
CA ILE A 36 -17.47 8.45 -3.48
C ILE A 36 -17.33 7.42 -2.36
N TRP A 37 -16.10 6.91 -2.24
CA TRP A 37 -15.71 5.97 -1.19
C TRP A 37 -14.96 6.65 -0.05
N ALA A 38 -14.04 7.56 -0.39
CA ALA A 38 -13.25 8.32 0.58
C ALA A 38 -12.85 9.70 0.03
N PHE A 39 -12.64 10.64 0.94
CA PHE A 39 -12.17 11.99 0.67
C PHE A 39 -10.72 12.18 1.12
N GLY A 40 -10.14 13.32 0.76
CA GLY A 40 -8.93 13.84 1.35
C GLY A 40 -7.64 13.16 0.93
N LEU A 41 -7.64 12.36 -0.12
CA LEU A 41 -6.43 11.89 -0.78
C LEU A 41 -5.96 12.94 -1.80
N ARG A 42 -4.64 13.13 -1.91
CA ARG A 42 -4.05 14.07 -2.86
C ARG A 42 -3.75 13.43 -4.21
N ASN A 43 -2.93 12.40 -4.22
CA ASN A 43 -2.49 11.68 -5.42
C ASN A 43 -2.20 10.21 -5.08
N PRO A 44 -3.23 9.41 -4.78
CA PRO A 44 -3.07 8.00 -4.46
C PRO A 44 -2.52 7.24 -5.68
N TRP A 45 -1.20 7.07 -5.71
CA TRP A 45 -0.50 6.55 -6.90
C TRP A 45 -0.70 5.05 -7.06
N ARG A 46 -0.38 4.26 -6.02
CA ARG A 46 -0.70 2.84 -5.98
C ARG A 46 -1.38 2.48 -4.67
N TYR A 47 -2.31 1.59 -4.78
CA TYR A 47 -3.01 1.00 -3.64
C TYR A 47 -3.23 -0.49 -3.92
N ALA A 48 -3.37 -1.28 -2.86
CA ALA A 48 -3.62 -2.70 -2.94
C ALA A 48 -4.51 -3.16 -1.79
N PHE A 49 -5.29 -4.19 -2.02
CA PHE A 49 -5.97 -4.90 -0.96
C PHE A 49 -5.05 -5.98 -0.39
N ASP A 50 -5.01 -6.09 0.94
CA ASP A 50 -4.36 -7.20 1.62
C ASP A 50 -5.13 -8.50 1.37
N ASP A 51 -4.56 -9.42 0.60
CA ASP A 51 -5.26 -10.55 0.00
C ASP A 51 -5.91 -11.51 1.02
N PRO A 52 -7.24 -11.51 1.18
CA PRO A 52 -7.92 -12.37 2.14
C PRO A 52 -7.85 -13.86 1.78
N VAL A 53 -7.63 -14.20 0.50
CA VAL A 53 -7.48 -15.60 0.07
C VAL A 53 -6.20 -16.20 0.62
N ARG A 54 -5.18 -15.35 0.85
CA ARG A 54 -3.88 -15.74 1.44
C ARG A 54 -3.73 -15.36 2.90
N GLY A 55 -4.85 -15.26 3.64
CA GLY A 55 -4.84 -14.93 5.06
C GLY A 55 -4.63 -13.46 5.37
N GLY A 56 -4.80 -12.59 4.38
CA GLY A 56 -4.82 -11.14 4.57
C GLY A 56 -6.13 -10.63 5.16
N THR A 57 -6.13 -9.38 5.58
CA THR A 57 -7.28 -8.74 6.25
C THR A 57 -8.36 -8.27 5.29
N GLY A 58 -8.05 -8.14 3.99
CA GLY A 58 -8.89 -7.47 3.01
C GLY A 58 -8.89 -5.95 3.13
N ALA A 59 -8.02 -5.39 3.97
CA ALA A 59 -7.85 -3.95 4.12
C ALA A 59 -7.24 -3.33 2.86
N LEU A 60 -7.55 -2.05 2.63
CA LEU A 60 -6.97 -1.24 1.58
C LEU A 60 -5.77 -0.47 2.14
N VAL A 61 -4.61 -0.60 1.49
CA VAL A 61 -3.40 0.16 1.81
C VAL A 61 -3.04 1.04 0.63
N ILE A 62 -2.81 2.32 0.87
CA ILE A 62 -2.69 3.35 -0.15
C ILE A 62 -1.36 4.08 0.03
N GLY A 63 -0.59 4.27 -1.05
CA GLY A 63 0.50 5.22 -1.08
C GLY A 63 0.00 6.52 -1.69
N ASP A 64 -0.11 7.57 -0.88
CA ASP A 64 -0.59 8.88 -1.31
C ASP A 64 0.56 9.89 -1.39
N VAL A 65 0.82 10.37 -2.61
CA VAL A 65 1.96 11.27 -2.88
C VAL A 65 1.66 12.66 -2.33
N GLY A 66 2.52 13.10 -1.44
CA GLY A 66 2.48 14.42 -0.85
C GLY A 66 2.79 15.57 -1.82
N GLN A 67 2.72 16.81 -1.34
CA GLN A 67 2.95 17.97 -2.20
C GLN A 67 4.37 18.52 -2.07
N ASN A 68 4.82 18.79 -0.85
CA ASN A 68 6.03 19.56 -0.63
C ASN A 68 6.99 18.97 0.40
N ARG A 69 6.48 18.16 1.33
CA ARG A 69 7.24 17.78 2.52
C ARG A 69 7.06 16.34 2.98
N TRP A 70 5.85 15.78 2.86
CA TRP A 70 5.49 14.50 3.46
C TRP A 70 4.86 13.57 2.45
N GLU A 71 5.36 12.35 2.41
CA GLU A 71 4.80 11.22 1.71
C GLU A 71 4.11 10.30 2.72
N GLU A 72 2.98 9.70 2.36
CA GLU A 72 2.18 8.95 3.34
C GLU A 72 1.69 7.59 2.85
N ILE A 73 1.52 6.70 3.81
CA ILE A 73 0.86 5.41 3.63
C ILE A 73 -0.41 5.42 4.48
N ASP A 74 -1.54 5.32 3.82
CA ASP A 74 -2.84 5.24 4.44
C ASP A 74 -3.31 3.79 4.54
N TYR A 75 -4.18 3.55 5.51
CA TYR A 75 -4.75 2.23 5.75
C TYR A 75 -6.25 2.35 6.01
N GLU A 76 -7.00 1.43 5.42
CA GLU A 76 -8.44 1.34 5.61
C GLU A 76 -8.82 -0.11 5.89
N PRO A 77 -9.39 -0.43 7.07
CA PRO A 77 -9.94 -1.73 7.34
C PRO A 77 -10.99 -2.12 6.30
N ARG A 78 -11.12 -3.39 6.05
CA ARG A 78 -12.07 -3.92 5.05
C ARG A 78 -13.48 -3.35 5.24
N GLY A 79 -14.00 -2.72 4.19
CA GLY A 79 -15.38 -2.23 4.15
C GLY A 79 -15.66 -0.98 4.99
N GLN A 80 -14.64 -0.31 5.53
CA GLN A 80 -14.80 0.89 6.37
C GLN A 80 -14.58 2.19 5.58
N GLY A 81 -15.23 2.34 4.43
CA GLY A 81 -15.21 3.59 3.66
C GLY A 81 -15.80 4.78 4.41
N GLY A 82 -15.77 5.95 3.78
CA GLY A 82 -16.26 7.19 4.39
C GLY A 82 -15.17 7.92 5.18
N ARG A 83 -13.90 7.63 4.92
CA ARG A 83 -12.76 8.28 5.53
C ARG A 83 -12.45 9.61 4.86
N ASN A 84 -11.92 10.56 5.63
CA ASN A 84 -11.34 11.79 5.16
C ASN A 84 -9.85 11.83 5.55
N TYR A 85 -8.98 11.52 4.60
CA TYR A 85 -7.52 11.46 4.79
C TYR A 85 -6.85 12.83 4.93
N GLY A 86 -7.62 13.91 4.86
CA GLY A 86 -7.19 15.24 5.31
C GLY A 86 -6.70 16.17 4.23
N TRP A 87 -6.33 15.71 3.05
CA TRP A 87 -5.92 16.61 1.98
C TRP A 87 -7.08 17.56 1.60
N ARG A 88 -6.82 18.84 1.49
CA ARG A 88 -5.54 19.56 1.60
C ARG A 88 -5.29 20.22 2.97
N ASN A 89 -6.11 19.98 3.96
CA ASN A 89 -5.90 20.54 5.30
C ASN A 89 -4.64 19.94 5.94
N ARG A 90 -4.33 18.70 5.59
CA ARG A 90 -3.16 17.93 6.00
C ARG A 90 -2.27 17.60 4.80
N GLU A 91 -0.99 17.37 5.08
CA GLU A 91 -0.01 16.67 4.27
C GLU A 91 0.74 15.73 5.22
N GLY A 92 0.56 14.40 5.09
CA GLY A 92 0.81 13.49 6.17
C GLY A 92 -0.04 13.82 7.42
N ALA A 93 0.49 13.62 8.59
CA ALA A 93 -0.14 14.00 9.86
C ALA A 93 0.05 15.49 10.21
N HIS A 94 0.49 16.34 9.27
CA HIS A 94 0.90 17.73 9.51
C HIS A 94 -0.10 18.73 8.94
N ASP A 95 -0.28 19.85 9.64
CA ASP A 95 -1.10 20.96 9.14
C ASP A 95 -0.52 21.52 7.84
N ASN A 96 -1.39 21.68 6.82
CA ASN A 96 -1.03 22.26 5.53
C ASN A 96 -1.87 23.52 5.25
N VAL A 97 -3.04 23.40 4.63
CA VAL A 97 -3.90 24.56 4.32
C VAL A 97 -5.08 24.60 5.29
N VAL A 98 -4.91 25.29 6.41
CA VAL A 98 -5.93 25.39 7.47
C VAL A 98 -6.92 26.53 7.29
N SER A 99 -6.74 27.38 6.26
CA SER A 99 -7.60 28.55 5.98
C SER A 99 -9.03 28.18 5.54
N ARG A 100 -9.28 26.93 5.20
CA ARG A 100 -10.60 26.39 4.87
C ARG A 100 -10.86 25.16 5.72
N PRO A 101 -12.08 25.00 6.26
CA PRO A 101 -12.40 23.82 7.04
C PRO A 101 -12.35 22.56 6.18
N ALA A 102 -12.08 21.42 6.82
CA ALA A 102 -12.23 20.12 6.21
C ALA A 102 -13.69 19.86 5.84
N ALA A 103 -13.92 18.99 4.85
CA ALA A 103 -15.28 18.64 4.42
C ALA A 103 -16.11 18.06 5.58
N TYR A 104 -15.49 17.25 6.42
CA TYR A 104 -16.05 16.71 7.66
C TYR A 104 -14.93 16.15 8.55
N LEU A 105 -15.24 15.88 9.80
CA LEU A 105 -14.36 15.31 10.83
C LEU A 105 -14.92 13.97 11.32
N PRO A 106 -14.05 13.10 11.90
CA PRO A 106 -12.61 13.29 12.08
C PRO A 106 -11.82 13.12 10.79
N LEU A 107 -10.60 13.64 10.75
CA LEU A 107 -9.62 13.29 9.74
C LEU A 107 -9.00 11.93 10.10
N THR A 108 -8.59 11.17 9.08
CA THR A 108 -7.89 9.89 9.23
C THR A 108 -6.40 10.16 9.02
N GLU A 109 -5.60 9.91 10.03
CA GLU A 109 -4.15 10.05 9.95
C GLU A 109 -3.53 8.86 9.23
N PRO A 110 -2.38 9.04 8.53
CA PRO A 110 -1.65 7.94 7.90
C PRO A 110 -1.10 6.96 8.95
N ILE A 111 -0.90 5.71 8.57
CA ILE A 111 -0.23 4.72 9.42
C ILE A 111 1.28 4.85 9.39
N TYR A 112 1.82 5.47 8.35
CA TYR A 112 3.24 5.76 8.17
C TYR A 112 3.44 6.96 7.26
N GLU A 113 4.43 7.79 7.57
CA GLU A 113 4.84 8.92 6.73
C GLU A 113 6.36 9.08 6.74
N TYR A 114 6.88 9.77 5.75
CA TYR A 114 8.29 10.16 5.69
C TYR A 114 8.44 11.51 5.00
N ASP A 115 9.45 12.28 5.43
CA ASP A 115 9.74 13.58 4.83
C ASP A 115 10.58 13.47 3.55
N HIS A 116 10.69 14.59 2.83
CA HIS A 116 11.40 14.66 1.56
C HIS A 116 12.92 14.49 1.68
N SER A 117 13.50 14.33 2.87
CA SER A 117 14.89 13.89 3.03
C SER A 117 15.06 12.38 2.83
N ALA A 118 14.00 11.61 3.09
CA ALA A 118 14.00 10.17 2.92
C ALA A 118 13.52 9.73 1.52
N GLY A 119 12.60 10.47 0.90
CA GLY A 119 12.03 10.20 -0.43
C GLY A 119 11.10 11.33 -0.85
N GLN A 120 10.69 11.41 -2.10
CA GLN A 120 9.96 12.55 -2.63
C GLN A 120 8.72 12.19 -3.47
N SER A 121 8.42 10.91 -3.60
CA SER A 121 7.23 10.43 -4.31
C SER A 121 6.98 8.97 -3.97
N VAL A 122 6.11 8.74 -3.01
CA VAL A 122 5.73 7.38 -2.62
C VAL A 122 5.07 6.64 -3.78
N THR A 123 5.58 5.47 -4.10
CA THR A 123 4.94 4.60 -5.10
C THR A 123 3.71 3.89 -4.51
N GLY A 124 3.72 3.63 -3.20
CA GLY A 124 2.83 2.66 -2.59
C GLY A 124 3.32 1.24 -2.85
N GLY A 125 2.47 0.23 -2.67
CA GLY A 125 2.92 -1.15 -2.77
C GLY A 125 1.87 -2.19 -2.42
N THR A 126 2.30 -3.27 -1.74
CA THR A 126 1.42 -4.39 -1.38
C THR A 126 1.86 -5.10 -0.10
N VAL A 127 0.91 -5.76 0.57
CA VAL A 127 1.21 -6.66 1.69
C VAL A 127 1.67 -8.01 1.14
N TYR A 128 2.85 -8.45 1.56
CA TYR A 128 3.39 -9.73 1.11
C TYR A 128 2.67 -10.91 1.75
N ARG A 129 2.18 -11.82 0.89
CA ARG A 129 1.45 -13.04 1.27
C ARG A 129 1.93 -14.29 0.55
N GLY A 130 3.07 -14.21 -0.16
CA GLY A 130 3.71 -15.34 -0.80
C GLY A 130 4.46 -16.24 0.18
N SER A 131 5.22 -17.20 -0.34
CA SER A 131 5.97 -18.18 0.46
C SER A 131 7.47 -18.24 0.13
N ALA A 132 7.91 -17.56 -0.95
CA ALA A 132 9.31 -17.60 -1.38
C ALA A 132 10.24 -16.74 -0.52
N LEU A 133 9.72 -15.70 0.15
CA LEU A 133 10.50 -14.92 1.10
C LEU A 133 10.47 -15.57 2.50
N PRO A 134 11.50 -15.36 3.33
CA PRO A 134 11.52 -15.81 4.71
C PRO A 134 10.27 -15.39 5.51
N ALA A 135 9.86 -16.19 6.48
CA ALA A 135 8.66 -15.97 7.30
C ALA A 135 8.62 -14.59 7.97
N ALA A 136 9.77 -13.97 8.24
CA ALA A 136 9.85 -12.61 8.80
C ALA A 136 9.26 -11.52 7.88
N TYR A 137 9.06 -11.81 6.60
CA TYR A 137 8.44 -10.89 5.64
C TYR A 137 6.94 -11.09 5.48
N GLN A 138 6.38 -12.18 5.99
CA GLN A 138 4.95 -12.44 5.93
C GLN A 138 4.15 -11.33 6.63
N GLY A 139 3.15 -10.77 5.92
CA GLY A 139 2.30 -9.71 6.43
C GLY A 139 2.94 -8.32 6.46
N ARG A 140 4.17 -8.16 5.99
CA ARG A 140 4.78 -6.83 5.86
C ARG A 140 4.25 -6.12 4.60
N TYR A 141 4.03 -4.83 4.71
CA TYR A 141 3.72 -3.98 3.57
C TYR A 141 5.02 -3.50 2.93
N PHE A 142 5.23 -3.89 1.67
CA PHE A 142 6.35 -3.43 0.85
C PHE A 142 5.91 -2.21 0.04
N PHE A 143 6.77 -1.18 0.00
CA PHE A 143 6.53 0.05 -0.75
C PHE A 143 7.86 0.65 -1.23
N ALA A 144 7.79 1.66 -2.10
CA ALA A 144 8.96 2.31 -2.68
C ALA A 144 8.78 3.83 -2.77
N ASP A 145 9.90 4.53 -2.95
CA ASP A 145 9.94 5.91 -3.42
C ASP A 145 10.42 5.94 -4.88
N PHE A 146 9.67 6.62 -5.72
CA PHE A 146 9.97 6.71 -7.14
C PHE A 146 11.20 7.57 -7.44
N ILE A 147 11.36 8.69 -6.74
CA ILE A 147 12.42 9.67 -7.05
C ILE A 147 13.79 9.16 -6.59
N LEU A 148 13.88 8.66 -5.36
CA LEU A 148 15.16 8.18 -4.82
C LEU A 148 15.41 6.69 -5.09
N GLY A 149 14.44 5.97 -5.69
CA GLY A 149 14.57 4.55 -6.03
C GLY A 149 14.72 3.64 -4.80
N ARG A 150 14.22 4.09 -3.63
CA ARG A 150 14.31 3.34 -2.38
C ARG A 150 13.16 2.34 -2.26
N VAL A 151 13.45 1.20 -1.68
CA VAL A 151 12.47 0.14 -1.40
C VAL A 151 12.50 -0.19 0.08
N TRP A 152 11.32 -0.19 0.71
CA TRP A 152 11.15 -0.48 2.13
C TRP A 152 10.07 -1.52 2.39
N SER A 153 10.02 -2.00 3.62
CA SER A 153 8.86 -2.67 4.17
C SER A 153 8.60 -2.28 5.62
N ILE A 154 7.34 -2.21 6.01
CA ILE A 154 6.90 -1.99 7.39
C ILE A 154 6.09 -3.18 7.89
N ALA A 155 6.22 -3.49 9.18
CA ALA A 155 5.36 -4.46 9.84
C ALA A 155 4.01 -3.80 10.17
N LEU A 156 2.92 -4.51 9.93
CA LEU A 156 1.57 -4.09 10.28
C LEU A 156 1.07 -4.88 11.49
N THR A 157 0.71 -4.17 12.55
CA THR A 157 0.00 -4.75 13.70
C THR A 157 -1.46 -4.34 13.63
N ILE A 158 -2.35 -5.30 13.51
CA ILE A 158 -3.78 -5.06 13.36
C ILE A 158 -4.47 -5.15 14.71
N ASP A 159 -5.23 -4.13 15.07
CA ASP A 159 -6.11 -4.15 16.23
C ASP A 159 -7.30 -5.09 15.93
N PRO A 160 -7.49 -6.16 16.70
CA PRO A 160 -8.55 -7.14 16.40
C PRO A 160 -9.96 -6.59 16.64
N ALA A 161 -10.12 -5.52 17.39
CA ALA A 161 -11.43 -4.94 17.67
C ALA A 161 -11.89 -3.94 16.60
N SER A 162 -10.98 -3.09 16.13
CA SER A 162 -11.28 -2.05 15.13
C SER A 162 -10.90 -2.43 13.70
N GLY A 163 -9.95 -3.36 13.55
CA GLY A 163 -9.31 -3.68 12.27
C GLY A 163 -8.26 -2.66 11.83
N GLU A 164 -8.03 -1.59 12.62
CA GLU A 164 -7.02 -0.58 12.31
C GLU A 164 -5.61 -1.14 12.39
N ALA A 165 -4.72 -0.61 11.54
CA ALA A 165 -3.31 -1.00 11.53
C ALA A 165 -2.43 0.05 12.22
N ARG A 166 -1.34 -0.44 12.82
CA ARG A 166 -0.19 0.38 13.23
C ARG A 166 1.04 -0.13 12.53
N ALA A 167 1.76 0.79 11.88
CA ALA A 167 3.04 0.50 11.24
C ALA A 167 4.18 0.56 12.27
N SER A 168 5.14 -0.33 12.10
CA SER A 168 6.36 -0.39 12.92
C SER A 168 7.48 -1.07 12.17
N ASN A 169 8.69 -1.04 12.74
CA ASN A 169 9.84 -1.80 12.25
C ASN A 169 10.08 -1.62 10.75
N LEU A 170 10.38 -0.38 10.34
CA LEU A 170 10.80 -0.07 8.97
C LEU A 170 12.09 -0.81 8.66
N LEU A 171 12.11 -1.52 7.53
CA LEU A 171 13.32 -2.13 6.95
C LEU A 171 13.54 -1.54 5.56
N GLU A 172 14.78 -1.18 5.27
CA GLU A 172 15.20 -0.75 3.93
C GLU A 172 15.84 -1.92 3.18
N HIS A 173 15.40 -2.16 1.95
CA HIS A 173 15.82 -3.27 1.09
C HIS A 173 16.60 -2.82 -0.14
N THR A 174 16.80 -1.51 -0.33
CA THR A 174 17.39 -0.93 -1.55
C THR A 174 18.77 -1.53 -1.84
N ALA A 175 19.64 -1.60 -0.85
CA ALA A 175 21.01 -2.08 -1.04
C ALA A 175 21.07 -3.57 -1.40
N GLU A 176 20.30 -4.41 -0.70
CA GLU A 176 20.28 -5.86 -0.94
C GLU A 176 19.67 -6.21 -2.30
N LEU A 177 18.57 -5.54 -2.68
CA LEU A 177 17.90 -5.76 -3.96
C LEU A 177 18.76 -5.24 -5.13
N SER A 178 19.42 -4.08 -4.96
CA SER A 178 20.31 -3.49 -5.97
C SER A 178 21.56 -4.32 -6.23
N ALA A 179 21.99 -5.14 -5.28
CA ALA A 179 23.14 -6.03 -5.45
C ALA A 179 22.91 -7.10 -6.54
N SER A 180 21.65 -7.46 -6.80
CA SER A 180 21.28 -8.46 -7.80
C SER A 180 20.96 -7.85 -9.17
N ALA A 181 20.35 -6.65 -9.19
CA ALA A 181 19.98 -5.94 -10.42
C ALA A 181 19.77 -4.43 -10.12
N PRO A 182 20.06 -3.53 -11.09
CA PRO A 182 19.71 -2.12 -10.95
C PRO A 182 18.18 -1.98 -10.76
N LEU A 183 17.78 -1.34 -9.66
CA LEU A 183 16.37 -1.14 -9.35
C LEU A 183 15.75 -0.01 -10.20
N GLY A 184 16.48 1.09 -10.40
CA GLY A 184 15.94 2.29 -11.04
C GLY A 184 14.77 2.88 -10.26
N ASN A 185 13.92 3.64 -10.96
CA ASN A 185 12.71 4.24 -10.38
C ASN A 185 11.59 3.20 -10.35
N ILE A 186 11.17 2.80 -9.16
CA ILE A 186 10.10 1.81 -8.98
C ILE A 186 8.74 2.51 -9.09
N SER A 187 7.97 2.20 -10.13
CA SER A 187 6.68 2.83 -10.42
C SER A 187 5.48 2.01 -9.99
N SER A 188 5.66 0.74 -9.68
CA SER A 188 4.58 -0.14 -9.24
C SER A 188 5.12 -1.40 -8.57
N PHE A 189 4.21 -2.10 -7.90
CA PHE A 189 4.37 -3.47 -7.43
C PHE A 189 3.36 -4.38 -8.11
N GLY A 190 3.65 -5.67 -8.13
CA GLY A 190 2.74 -6.71 -8.59
C GLY A 190 2.91 -7.96 -7.76
N ILE A 191 1.90 -8.80 -7.81
CA ILE A 191 1.93 -10.15 -7.21
C ILE A 191 1.52 -11.18 -8.27
N ASP A 192 2.15 -12.34 -8.24
CA ASP A 192 1.73 -13.47 -9.10
C ASP A 192 0.63 -14.34 -8.46
N GLY A 193 0.24 -15.39 -9.17
CA GLY A 193 -0.77 -16.35 -8.71
C GLY A 193 -0.43 -17.05 -7.39
N ASP A 194 0.83 -17.07 -6.98
CA ASP A 194 1.31 -17.64 -5.71
C ASP A 194 1.48 -16.58 -4.61
N GLY A 195 1.21 -15.29 -4.93
CA GLY A 195 1.37 -14.16 -4.00
C GLY A 195 2.80 -13.65 -3.92
N GLU A 196 3.68 -14.03 -4.85
CA GLU A 196 5.06 -13.61 -4.86
C GLU A 196 5.23 -12.19 -5.41
N LEU A 197 6.19 -11.46 -4.86
CA LEU A 197 6.36 -10.02 -5.04
C LEU A 197 7.19 -9.69 -6.29
N TYR A 198 6.70 -8.69 -7.05
CA TYR A 198 7.40 -8.12 -8.19
C TYR A 198 7.50 -6.60 -8.07
N LEU A 199 8.64 -6.05 -8.51
CA LEU A 199 8.88 -4.62 -8.67
C LEU A 199 8.81 -4.25 -10.16
N VAL A 200 8.11 -3.17 -10.48
CA VAL A 200 8.09 -2.61 -11.83
C VAL A 200 9.06 -1.43 -11.89
N SER A 201 10.21 -1.66 -12.48
CA SER A 201 11.25 -0.64 -12.67
C SER A 201 10.99 0.16 -13.94
N TYR A 202 10.54 1.40 -13.80
CA TYR A 202 10.23 2.30 -14.92
C TYR A 202 11.46 2.65 -15.73
N SER A 203 12.51 3.12 -15.08
CA SER A 203 13.71 3.63 -15.78
C SER A 203 14.56 2.54 -16.44
N THR A 204 14.44 1.28 -15.99
CA THR A 204 15.15 0.16 -16.62
C THR A 204 14.27 -0.65 -17.57
N GLY A 205 12.95 -0.41 -17.60
CA GLY A 205 11.99 -1.15 -18.40
C GLY A 205 11.86 -2.63 -17.99
N ARG A 206 12.05 -2.96 -16.72
CA ARG A 206 12.09 -4.34 -16.20
C ARG A 206 11.00 -4.61 -15.19
N ILE A 207 10.57 -5.87 -15.15
CA ILE A 207 9.79 -6.46 -14.05
C ILE A 207 10.76 -7.38 -13.31
N LEU A 208 10.96 -7.12 -12.02
CA LEU A 208 11.93 -7.81 -11.17
C LEU A 208 11.17 -8.63 -10.12
N LYS A 209 11.37 -9.95 -10.09
CA LYS A 209 10.83 -10.80 -9.02
C LYS A 209 11.71 -10.68 -7.77
N VAL A 210 11.10 -10.42 -6.64
CA VAL A 210 11.79 -10.43 -5.34
C VAL A 210 11.87 -11.87 -4.87
N ILE A 211 13.07 -12.34 -4.57
CA ILE A 211 13.32 -13.69 -4.07
C ILE A 211 14.09 -13.62 -2.76
N GLY A 212 13.90 -14.63 -1.91
CA GLY A 212 14.70 -14.79 -0.70
C GLY A 212 16.16 -15.17 -1.00
N PRO A 213 17.04 -15.09 -0.01
CA PRO A 213 18.41 -15.60 -0.15
C PRO A 213 18.36 -17.09 -0.55
N PRO A 214 19.36 -17.58 -1.31
CA PRO A 214 19.43 -18.99 -1.62
C PRO A 214 19.42 -19.82 -0.34
N ALA A 215 18.74 -20.96 -0.35
CA ALA A 215 18.74 -21.87 0.78
C ALA A 215 20.18 -22.21 1.14
N ALA A 216 20.51 -22.12 2.42
CA ALA A 216 21.83 -22.56 2.89
C ALA A 216 22.05 -24.01 2.43
N PRO A 217 23.22 -24.36 1.88
CA PRO A 217 23.51 -25.74 1.52
C PRO A 217 23.29 -26.61 2.77
N PRO A 218 22.72 -27.83 2.62
CA PRO A 218 22.52 -28.71 3.75
C PRO A 218 23.90 -28.94 4.43
N PRO A 219 23.94 -28.98 5.75
CA PRO A 219 25.19 -29.26 6.45
C PRO A 219 25.79 -30.56 5.88
N PRO A 220 27.12 -30.61 5.68
CA PRO A 220 27.75 -31.78 5.12
C PRO A 220 27.40 -32.99 6.00
N THR A 221 26.56 -33.90 5.49
CA THR A 221 26.16 -35.10 6.16
C THR A 221 27.28 -36.13 5.99
N GLY A 222 27.96 -36.41 7.08
CA GLY A 222 28.82 -37.58 7.20
C GLY A 222 30.23 -37.43 6.63
N LEU A 223 31.13 -36.80 7.37
CA LEU A 223 32.57 -37.06 7.22
C LEU A 223 32.83 -38.53 7.57
N ARG A 224 33.20 -39.36 6.59
CA ARG A 224 33.69 -40.72 6.80
C ARG A 224 35.20 -40.71 6.64
N ILE A 225 35.92 -41.16 7.67
CA ILE A 225 37.32 -41.51 7.54
C ILE A 225 37.35 -42.86 6.87
N ILE A 226 37.88 -42.92 5.64
CA ILE A 226 38.23 -44.19 4.99
C ILE A 226 39.64 -44.55 5.44
N ARG A 227 39.83 -45.66 6.11
CA ARG A 227 41.12 -46.25 6.44
C ARG A 227 41.62 -47.08 5.29
#